data_ea3a41867e351257fdab53c7e1d41b19
#
_entry.id   ea3a41867e351257fdab53c7e1d41b19
#
_cell.length_a   1.000
_cell.length_b   1.000
_cell.length_c   1.000
_cell.angle_alpha   90.00
_cell.angle_beta   90.00
_cell.angle_gamma   90.00
#
_symmetry.space_group_name_H-M   'P 1'
#
loop_
_entity.id
_entity.type
_entity.pdbx_description
1 polymer ?
#
loop_
_entity_poly.entity_id
_entity_poly.type
_entity_poly.pdbx_seq_one_letter_code
_entity_poly.pdbx_strand_id
1 'polypeptide(L)'
;AGARVTFVGHPLADTVKASMSYEEAMMFFGGDRVKKRILLMPGSRKNEVEKLLPAMLKAADILTEKCECQFFLPRAGTISSEFIQGFLKNASPRLDIIVTAGRIYDLMRICTACIASSGTATLETALMGLPTVLVYRLSAITWFLAKHLVRVEYAGLPNILLHKEVTPELLQDKVTAGNIAEVVLLWLTDEVKRQENIRELKSVRAVLGEGGAVRRTAELILRTAEGK
;
A
#
# COMPACT_ATOMS: atom_id res chain seq x y z
N ALA A 1 26.48 -11.69 -15.30
CA ALA A 1 27.35 -10.78 -14.56
C ALA A 1 28.37 -11.47 -13.64
N GLY A 2 28.43 -12.79 -13.48
CA GLY A 2 29.49 -13.54 -12.76
C GLY A 2 29.62 -13.33 -11.24
N ALA A 3 28.72 -12.58 -10.62
CA ALA A 3 28.73 -12.37 -9.17
C ALA A 3 28.13 -13.59 -8.44
N ARG A 4 28.76 -13.98 -7.32
CA ARG A 4 28.16 -14.96 -6.41
C ARG A 4 27.06 -14.28 -5.61
N VAL A 5 25.84 -14.73 -5.78
CA VAL A 5 24.66 -14.17 -5.10
C VAL A 5 23.98 -15.27 -4.29
N THR A 6 23.73 -14.99 -3.02
CA THR A 6 22.98 -15.88 -2.14
C THR A 6 21.64 -15.20 -1.75
N PHE A 7 20.53 -15.83 -2.08
CA PHE A 7 19.23 -15.34 -1.65
C PHE A 7 19.00 -15.69 -0.17
N VAL A 8 18.86 -14.68 0.66
CA VAL A 8 18.66 -14.80 2.12
C VAL A 8 17.20 -14.57 2.55
N GLY A 9 16.28 -14.38 1.61
CA GLY A 9 14.93 -13.96 1.87
C GLY A 9 14.79 -12.43 1.98
N HIS A 10 13.59 -11.97 2.28
CA HIS A 10 13.29 -10.53 2.38
C HIS A 10 12.93 -10.14 3.82
N PRO A 11 13.52 -9.07 4.41
CA PRO A 11 13.25 -8.67 5.80
C PRO A 11 11.79 -8.39 6.12
N LEU A 12 11.00 -7.89 5.14
CA LEU A 12 9.57 -7.65 5.33
C LEU A 12 8.78 -8.93 5.63
N ALA A 13 9.26 -10.10 5.20
CA ALA A 13 8.62 -11.37 5.54
C ALA A 13 8.60 -11.63 7.07
N ASP A 14 9.58 -11.08 7.79
CA ASP A 14 9.70 -11.18 9.24
C ASP A 14 8.91 -10.09 9.98
N THR A 15 8.91 -8.86 9.43
CA THR A 15 8.45 -7.66 10.13
C THR A 15 6.98 -7.32 9.87
N VAL A 16 6.46 -7.69 8.68
CA VAL A 16 5.08 -7.37 8.29
C VAL A 16 4.12 -8.35 8.96
N LYS A 17 3.64 -7.96 10.14
CA LYS A 17 2.62 -8.67 10.90
C LYS A 17 1.88 -7.71 11.83
N ALA A 18 0.58 -7.92 11.98
CA ALA A 18 -0.19 -7.21 12.99
C ALA A 18 0.16 -7.71 14.38
N SER A 19 0.21 -6.81 15.35
CA SER A 19 0.47 -7.11 16.77
C SER A 19 -0.81 -7.21 17.60
N MET A 20 -1.89 -6.55 17.16
CA MET A 20 -3.21 -6.57 17.77
C MET A 20 -4.09 -7.63 17.12
N SER A 21 -5.07 -8.16 17.86
CA SER A 21 -6.22 -8.85 17.27
C SER A 21 -7.06 -7.91 16.42
N TYR A 22 -7.98 -8.45 15.62
CA TYR A 22 -8.91 -7.62 14.84
C TYR A 22 -9.75 -6.69 15.73
N GLU A 23 -10.28 -7.23 16.82
CA GLU A 23 -11.14 -6.49 17.75
C GLU A 23 -10.39 -5.39 18.50
N GLU A 24 -9.18 -5.68 18.96
CA GLU A 24 -8.31 -4.66 19.58
C GLU A 24 -7.98 -3.52 18.61
N ALA A 25 -7.62 -3.84 17.37
CA ALA A 25 -7.33 -2.85 16.35
C ALA A 25 -8.56 -2.02 15.97
N MET A 26 -9.74 -2.64 15.84
CA MET A 26 -11.02 -1.95 15.62
C MET A 26 -11.30 -0.93 16.73
N MET A 27 -11.13 -1.33 17.98
CA MET A 27 -11.34 -0.44 19.12
C MET A 27 -10.29 0.66 19.18
N PHE A 28 -9.03 0.33 18.97
CA PHE A 28 -7.90 1.27 19.05
C PHE A 28 -8.00 2.39 18.00
N PHE A 29 -8.38 2.04 16.77
CA PHE A 29 -8.48 3.01 15.67
C PHE A 29 -9.86 3.66 15.53
N GLY A 30 -10.85 3.28 16.33
CA GLY A 30 -12.23 3.77 16.18
C GLY A 30 -12.90 3.26 14.90
N GLY A 31 -12.63 1.99 14.56
CA GLY A 31 -13.21 1.36 13.37
C GLY A 31 -14.72 1.16 13.49
N ASP A 32 -15.47 1.63 12.52
CA ASP A 32 -16.90 1.37 12.41
C ASP A 32 -17.14 -0.04 11.85
N ARG A 33 -17.98 -0.84 12.52
CA ARG A 33 -18.25 -2.24 12.14
C ARG A 33 -19.14 -2.37 10.91
N VAL A 34 -19.98 -1.39 10.63
CA VAL A 34 -20.90 -1.40 9.49
C VAL A 34 -20.22 -0.90 8.23
N LYS A 35 -19.44 0.16 8.34
CA LYS A 35 -18.78 0.81 7.21
C LYS A 35 -17.67 -0.01 6.59
N LYS A 36 -17.48 0.13 5.29
CA LYS A 36 -16.29 -0.37 4.57
C LYS A 36 -15.10 0.51 4.92
N ARG A 37 -14.02 -0.09 5.41
CA ARG A 37 -12.83 0.63 5.87
C ARG A 37 -11.76 0.65 4.79
N ILE A 38 -11.37 1.85 4.38
CA ILE A 38 -10.43 2.07 3.28
C ILE A 38 -9.20 2.81 3.81
N LEU A 39 -8.01 2.28 3.51
CA LEU A 39 -6.73 2.85 3.87
C LEU A 39 -6.24 3.78 2.77
N LEU A 40 -5.88 5.02 3.12
CA LEU A 40 -5.31 6.02 2.20
C LEU A 40 -3.84 6.23 2.53
N MET A 41 -2.94 5.80 1.66
CA MET A 41 -1.48 5.91 1.85
C MET A 41 -0.86 6.77 0.75
N PRO A 42 -0.95 8.11 0.84
CA PRO A 42 -0.51 9.02 -0.22
C PRO A 42 1.01 9.13 -0.36
N GLY A 43 1.76 8.50 0.52
CA GLY A 43 3.22 8.51 0.54
C GLY A 43 3.80 9.15 1.80
N SER A 44 5.13 9.15 1.87
CA SER A 44 5.90 9.67 3.01
C SER A 44 6.63 10.98 2.71
N ARG A 45 6.56 11.50 1.50
CA ARG A 45 7.18 12.75 1.07
C ARG A 45 6.11 13.79 0.72
N LYS A 46 6.36 15.07 1.04
CA LYS A 46 5.42 16.16 0.78
C LYS A 46 4.94 16.18 -0.67
N ASN A 47 5.85 16.08 -1.64
CA ASN A 47 5.52 16.09 -3.06
C ASN A 47 4.67 14.89 -3.53
N GLU A 48 4.78 13.74 -2.86
CA GLU A 48 3.89 12.57 -3.12
C GLU A 48 2.48 12.89 -2.62
N VAL A 49 2.38 13.34 -1.37
CA VAL A 49 1.10 13.71 -0.77
C VAL A 49 0.39 14.80 -1.57
N GLU A 50 1.09 15.86 -1.98
CA GLU A 50 0.54 16.95 -2.80
C GLU A 50 -0.05 16.46 -4.13
N LYS A 51 0.61 15.50 -4.77
CA LYS A 51 0.17 14.97 -6.07
C LYS A 51 -0.94 13.93 -5.97
N LEU A 52 -0.98 13.15 -4.90
CA LEU A 52 -1.83 11.96 -4.79
C LEU A 52 -3.03 12.16 -3.88
N LEU A 53 -2.86 12.81 -2.71
CA LEU A 53 -3.94 12.95 -1.74
C LEU A 53 -5.18 13.64 -2.29
N PRO A 54 -5.10 14.69 -3.11
CA PRO A 54 -6.31 15.31 -3.69
C PRO A 54 -7.15 14.35 -4.55
N ALA A 55 -6.49 13.48 -5.33
CA ALA A 55 -7.19 12.47 -6.14
C ALA A 55 -7.78 11.37 -5.27
N MET A 56 -7.08 10.95 -4.21
CA MET A 56 -7.58 9.97 -3.25
C MET A 56 -8.81 10.49 -2.49
N LEU A 57 -8.81 11.75 -2.06
CA LEU A 57 -9.97 12.36 -1.37
C LEU A 57 -11.19 12.49 -2.29
N LYS A 58 -10.98 12.85 -3.55
CA LYS A 58 -12.06 12.85 -4.54
C LYS A 58 -12.58 11.45 -4.84
N ALA A 59 -11.72 10.44 -4.87
CA ALA A 59 -12.13 9.05 -5.00
C ALA A 59 -12.92 8.58 -3.77
N ALA A 60 -12.49 8.96 -2.56
CA ALA A 60 -13.21 8.70 -1.33
C ALA A 60 -14.64 9.28 -1.36
N ASP A 61 -14.81 10.46 -1.91
CA ASP A 61 -16.11 11.11 -2.08
C ASP A 61 -17.03 10.30 -3.00
N ILE A 62 -16.50 9.83 -4.15
CA ILE A 62 -17.24 8.95 -5.08
C ILE A 62 -17.61 7.62 -4.40
N LEU A 63 -16.70 7.03 -3.62
CA LEU A 63 -16.97 5.78 -2.89
C LEU A 63 -18.08 5.97 -1.84
N THR A 64 -18.08 7.09 -1.12
CA THR A 64 -19.08 7.40 -0.11
C THR A 64 -20.49 7.60 -0.71
N GLU A 65 -20.57 7.97 -1.99
CA GLU A 65 -21.86 8.01 -2.72
C GLU A 65 -22.44 6.62 -3.00
N LYS A 66 -21.61 5.59 -3.03
CA LYS A 66 -21.98 4.22 -3.43
C LYS A 66 -22.15 3.28 -2.24
N CYS A 67 -21.42 3.49 -1.17
CA CYS A 67 -21.47 2.66 0.03
C CYS A 67 -21.03 3.45 1.28
N GLU A 68 -21.47 2.99 2.45
CA GLU A 68 -21.01 3.55 3.72
C GLU A 68 -19.53 3.23 3.93
N CYS A 69 -18.69 4.27 3.92
CA CYS A 69 -17.26 4.17 4.01
C CYS A 69 -16.69 4.93 5.21
N GLN A 70 -15.62 4.39 5.77
CA GLN A 70 -14.74 5.04 6.71
C GLN A 70 -13.32 4.98 6.16
N PHE A 71 -12.59 6.08 6.22
CA PHE A 71 -11.26 6.20 5.66
C PHE A 71 -10.24 6.38 6.78
N PHE A 72 -9.12 5.67 6.67
CA PHE A 72 -7.97 5.85 7.54
C PHE A 72 -6.82 6.45 6.76
N LEU A 73 -6.25 7.53 7.27
CA LEU A 73 -5.13 8.24 6.67
C LEU A 73 -3.93 8.22 7.63
N PRO A 74 -3.07 7.19 7.56
CA PRO A 74 -1.87 7.15 8.39
C PRO A 74 -0.89 8.24 7.95
N ARG A 75 -0.59 9.14 8.86
CA ARG A 75 0.38 10.20 8.65
C ARG A 75 1.80 9.67 8.90
N ALA A 76 2.65 9.75 7.88
CA ALA A 76 4.07 9.45 8.04
C ALA A 76 4.73 10.46 9.00
N GLY A 77 5.69 10.03 9.80
CA GLY A 77 6.40 10.89 10.75
C GLY A 77 7.14 12.08 10.11
N THR A 78 7.46 11.97 8.82
CA THR A 78 8.08 13.03 8.01
C THR A 78 7.12 14.13 7.55
N ILE A 79 5.81 13.93 7.74
CA ILE A 79 4.74 14.85 7.31
C ILE A 79 4.11 15.49 8.54
N SER A 80 3.98 16.82 8.58
CA SER A 80 3.35 17.51 9.69
C SER A 80 1.82 17.34 9.69
N SER A 81 1.21 17.47 10.86
CA SER A 81 -0.26 17.38 11.00
C SER A 81 -0.96 18.52 10.26
N GLU A 82 -0.43 19.71 10.35
CA GLU A 82 -0.96 20.92 9.71
C GLU A 82 -0.98 20.78 8.19
N PHE A 83 0.04 20.13 7.62
CA PHE A 83 0.11 19.87 6.19
C PHE A 83 -1.03 18.96 5.72
N ILE A 84 -1.32 17.87 6.42
CA ILE A 84 -2.46 17.00 6.13
C ILE A 84 -3.79 17.73 6.34
N GLN A 85 -3.92 18.47 7.46
CA GLN A 85 -5.14 19.23 7.75
C GLN A 85 -5.46 20.28 6.67
N GLY A 86 -4.43 20.84 6.00
CA GLY A 86 -4.62 21.73 4.86
C GLY A 86 -5.41 21.10 3.71
N PHE A 87 -5.23 19.81 3.45
CA PHE A 87 -6.01 19.07 2.44
C PHE A 87 -7.40 18.72 2.96
N LEU A 88 -7.51 18.30 4.22
CA LEU A 88 -8.79 17.85 4.79
C LEU A 88 -9.79 18.99 4.96
N LYS A 89 -9.34 20.22 5.20
CA LYS A 89 -10.22 21.42 5.24
C LYS A 89 -11.00 21.64 3.94
N ASN A 90 -10.44 21.20 2.81
CA ASN A 90 -11.05 21.33 1.49
C ASN A 90 -11.70 20.02 0.99
N ALA A 91 -11.70 18.99 1.82
CA ALA A 91 -12.38 17.73 1.51
C ALA A 91 -13.88 17.83 1.75
N SER A 92 -14.63 16.93 1.15
CA SER A 92 -16.08 16.86 1.36
C SER A 92 -16.41 16.61 2.84
N PRO A 93 -17.33 17.38 3.46
CA PRO A 93 -17.69 17.22 4.86
C PRO A 93 -18.39 15.88 5.18
N ARG A 94 -18.82 15.14 4.17
CA ARG A 94 -19.43 13.81 4.34
C ARG A 94 -18.42 12.68 4.49
N LEU A 95 -17.12 12.95 4.30
CA LEU A 95 -16.08 11.95 4.46
C LEU A 95 -15.77 11.68 5.93
N ASP A 96 -15.96 10.44 6.36
CA ASP A 96 -15.52 9.95 7.67
C ASP A 96 -14.03 9.56 7.57
N ILE A 97 -13.14 10.52 7.85
CA ILE A 97 -11.68 10.33 7.76
C ILE A 97 -11.05 10.41 9.13
N ILE A 98 -10.37 9.35 9.55
CA ILE A 98 -9.56 9.28 10.75
C ILE A 98 -8.07 9.37 10.39
N VAL A 99 -7.41 10.43 10.81
CA VAL A 99 -5.95 10.57 10.68
C VAL A 99 -5.30 9.78 11.81
N THR A 100 -4.40 8.85 11.45
CA THR A 100 -3.72 7.97 12.41
C THR A 100 -2.21 8.16 12.35
N ALA A 101 -1.48 7.59 13.32
CA ALA A 101 -0.02 7.52 13.32
C ALA A 101 0.45 6.20 13.94
N GLY A 102 1.47 5.59 13.34
CA GLY A 102 2.04 4.32 13.81
C GLY A 102 1.11 3.12 13.60
N ARG A 103 1.57 1.96 14.05
CA ARG A 103 0.83 0.68 14.04
C ARG A 103 0.17 0.34 12.70
N ILE A 104 0.88 0.58 11.60
CA ILE A 104 0.33 0.49 10.24
C ILE A 104 -0.19 -0.91 9.90
N TYR A 105 0.44 -1.97 10.38
CA TYR A 105 0.01 -3.34 10.10
C TYR A 105 -1.26 -3.71 10.87
N ASP A 106 -1.45 -3.17 12.08
CA ASP A 106 -2.70 -3.33 12.83
C ASP A 106 -3.85 -2.60 12.14
N LEU A 107 -3.57 -1.42 11.56
CA LEU A 107 -4.53 -0.66 10.77
C LEU A 107 -4.88 -1.38 9.45
N MET A 108 -3.89 -1.94 8.73
CA MET A 108 -4.11 -2.75 7.52
C MET A 108 -5.01 -3.96 7.80
N ARG A 109 -4.90 -4.56 8.99
CA ARG A 109 -5.68 -5.74 9.40
C ARG A 109 -7.19 -5.48 9.41
N ILE A 110 -7.62 -4.26 9.73
CA ILE A 110 -9.04 -3.89 9.83
C ILE A 110 -9.60 -3.30 8.55
N CYS A 111 -8.76 -2.94 7.58
CA CYS A 111 -9.19 -2.33 6.32
C CYS A 111 -9.64 -3.37 5.30
N THR A 112 -10.58 -2.99 4.46
CA THR A 112 -11.14 -3.81 3.36
C THR A 112 -10.36 -3.64 2.07
N ALA A 113 -9.87 -2.43 1.82
CA ALA A 113 -9.07 -2.07 0.65
C ALA A 113 -8.09 -0.94 0.98
N CYS A 114 -7.10 -0.74 0.11
CA CYS A 114 -6.10 0.31 0.24
C CYS A 114 -5.90 1.05 -1.08
N ILE A 115 -5.67 2.36 -0.98
CA ILE A 115 -5.18 3.21 -2.07
C ILE A 115 -3.79 3.66 -1.65
N ALA A 116 -2.74 3.15 -2.32
CA ALA A 116 -1.35 3.39 -1.89
C ALA A 116 -0.49 4.01 -2.97
N SER A 117 0.41 4.91 -2.57
CA SER A 117 1.51 5.36 -3.44
C SER A 117 2.48 4.20 -3.71
N SER A 118 3.19 4.26 -4.85
CA SER A 118 4.23 3.28 -5.18
C SER A 118 5.37 3.33 -4.16
N GLY A 119 5.85 2.15 -3.77
CA GLY A 119 6.97 1.97 -2.84
C GLY A 119 6.85 0.66 -2.07
N THR A 120 7.60 0.55 -0.98
CA THR A 120 7.54 -0.63 -0.09
C THR A 120 6.15 -0.86 0.52
N ALA A 121 5.35 0.20 0.64
CA ALA A 121 3.99 0.12 1.16
C ALA A 121 3.10 -0.87 0.39
N THR A 122 3.25 -0.96 -0.93
CA THR A 122 2.48 -1.92 -1.74
C THR A 122 2.88 -3.38 -1.47
N LEU A 123 4.15 -3.62 -1.15
CA LEU A 123 4.61 -4.94 -0.74
C LEU A 123 4.12 -5.29 0.67
N GLU A 124 4.08 -4.31 1.57
CA GLU A 124 3.54 -4.48 2.93
C GLU A 124 2.04 -4.81 2.90
N THR A 125 1.25 -4.08 2.08
CA THR A 125 -0.19 -4.38 1.92
C THR A 125 -0.42 -5.75 1.31
N ALA A 126 0.40 -6.16 0.32
CA ALA A 126 0.33 -7.50 -0.27
C ALA A 126 0.62 -8.60 0.76
N LEU A 127 1.66 -8.43 1.60
CA LEU A 127 2.00 -9.36 2.67
C LEU A 127 0.91 -9.46 3.76
N MET A 128 0.16 -8.36 3.98
CA MET A 128 -1.00 -8.33 4.86
C MET A 128 -2.27 -8.91 4.20
N GLY A 129 -2.22 -9.21 2.89
CA GLY A 129 -3.37 -9.68 2.13
C GLY A 129 -4.45 -8.61 1.95
N LEU A 130 -4.07 -7.34 1.92
CA LEU A 130 -4.98 -6.21 1.78
C LEU A 130 -5.07 -5.79 0.30
N PRO A 131 -6.24 -5.95 -0.37
CA PRO A 131 -6.46 -5.47 -1.72
C PRO A 131 -6.06 -4.01 -1.87
N THR A 132 -5.16 -3.73 -2.82
CA THR A 132 -4.53 -2.42 -2.93
C THR A 132 -4.49 -1.96 -4.38
N VAL A 133 -4.95 -0.74 -4.65
CA VAL A 133 -4.67 -0.04 -5.91
C VAL A 133 -3.43 0.84 -5.72
N LEU A 134 -2.44 0.63 -6.57
CA LEU A 134 -1.24 1.46 -6.61
C LEU A 134 -1.53 2.71 -7.44
N VAL A 135 -1.23 3.87 -6.89
CA VAL A 135 -1.32 5.17 -7.58
C VAL A 135 0.02 5.87 -7.56
N TYR A 136 0.49 6.39 -8.70
CA TYR A 136 1.77 7.07 -8.74
C TYR A 136 1.86 8.13 -9.82
N ARG A 137 2.43 9.29 -9.46
CA ARG A 137 2.71 10.40 -10.38
C ARG A 137 4.15 10.85 -10.26
N LEU A 138 4.92 10.63 -11.31
CA LEU A 138 6.24 11.22 -11.50
C LEU A 138 6.14 12.68 -11.96
N SER A 139 7.26 13.40 -11.96
CA SER A 139 7.34 14.64 -12.71
C SER A 139 7.28 14.33 -14.23
N ALA A 140 6.78 15.27 -15.04
CA ALA A 140 6.66 15.07 -16.48
C ALA A 140 8.01 14.70 -17.13
N ILE A 141 9.09 15.34 -16.70
CA ILE A 141 10.45 15.07 -17.18
C ILE A 141 10.89 13.65 -16.80
N THR A 142 10.73 13.27 -15.52
CA THR A 142 11.10 11.94 -15.04
C THR A 142 10.30 10.85 -15.74
N TRP A 143 9.02 11.09 -15.97
CA TRP A 143 8.16 10.15 -16.68
C TRP A 143 8.59 9.97 -18.15
N PHE A 144 8.87 11.08 -18.83
CA PHE A 144 9.37 11.03 -20.21
C PHE A 144 10.65 10.20 -20.31
N LEU A 145 11.61 10.42 -19.42
CA LEU A 145 12.86 9.66 -19.38
C LEU A 145 12.59 8.19 -19.01
N ALA A 146 11.78 7.94 -18.00
CA ALA A 146 11.45 6.57 -17.57
C ALA A 146 10.81 5.77 -18.71
N LYS A 147 9.85 6.33 -19.43
CA LYS A 147 9.17 5.68 -20.56
C LYS A 147 10.12 5.25 -21.68
N HIS A 148 11.23 5.97 -21.88
CA HIS A 148 12.19 5.69 -22.97
C HIS A 148 13.37 4.83 -22.51
N LEU A 149 13.76 4.92 -21.24
CA LEU A 149 14.97 4.27 -20.72
C LEU A 149 14.67 2.99 -19.92
N VAL A 150 13.48 2.89 -19.34
CA VAL A 150 13.14 1.79 -18.43
C VAL A 150 12.14 0.86 -19.09
N ARG A 151 12.53 -0.38 -19.31
CA ARG A 151 11.69 -1.46 -19.85
C ARG A 151 11.20 -2.34 -18.71
N VAL A 152 10.41 -1.77 -17.80
CA VAL A 152 9.73 -2.58 -16.76
C VAL A 152 8.24 -2.66 -17.10
N GLU A 153 7.70 -3.85 -16.96
CA GLU A 153 6.30 -4.12 -17.22
C GLU A 153 5.40 -3.56 -16.11
N TYR A 154 5.89 -3.59 -14.86
CA TYR A 154 5.18 -3.18 -13.67
C TYR A 154 5.96 -2.18 -12.82
N ALA A 155 5.25 -1.27 -12.12
CA ALA A 155 5.81 -0.31 -11.19
C ALA A 155 5.73 -0.76 -9.72
N GLY A 156 4.82 -1.67 -9.39
CA GLY A 156 4.59 -2.19 -8.06
C GLY A 156 5.41 -3.46 -7.77
N LEU A 157 6.05 -3.50 -6.62
CA LEU A 157 6.85 -4.66 -6.21
C LEU A 157 6.07 -5.99 -6.22
N PRO A 158 4.80 -6.08 -5.78
CA PRO A 158 4.05 -7.33 -5.87
C PRO A 158 3.91 -7.86 -7.30
N ASN A 159 3.62 -6.96 -8.26
CA ASN A 159 3.46 -7.33 -9.67
C ASN A 159 4.78 -7.76 -10.30
N ILE A 160 5.87 -7.04 -9.99
CA ILE A 160 7.23 -7.39 -10.43
C ILE A 160 7.63 -8.77 -9.93
N LEU A 161 7.38 -9.07 -8.65
CA LEU A 161 7.75 -10.34 -8.03
C LEU A 161 6.97 -11.53 -8.61
N LEU A 162 5.72 -11.32 -8.95
CA LEU A 162 4.85 -12.38 -9.47
C LEU A 162 4.79 -12.43 -10.99
N HIS A 163 5.43 -11.49 -11.69
CA HIS A 163 5.30 -11.31 -13.14
C HIS A 163 3.82 -11.29 -13.60
N LYS A 164 2.95 -10.70 -12.77
CA LYS A 164 1.50 -10.64 -12.97
C LYS A 164 0.93 -9.43 -12.25
N GLU A 165 -0.10 -8.79 -12.83
CA GLU A 165 -0.82 -7.71 -12.16
C GLU A 165 -1.75 -8.28 -11.07
N VAL A 166 -1.30 -8.26 -9.82
CA VAL A 166 -2.08 -8.61 -8.62
C VAL A 166 -2.47 -7.38 -7.81
N THR A 167 -1.79 -6.27 -8.06
CA THR A 167 -2.07 -4.94 -7.53
C THR A 167 -2.30 -4.02 -8.73
N PRO A 168 -3.54 -3.62 -9.05
CA PRO A 168 -3.83 -2.71 -10.16
C PRO A 168 -3.02 -1.43 -10.07
N GLU A 169 -2.44 -0.98 -11.20
CA GLU A 169 -1.53 0.16 -11.26
C GLU A 169 -2.16 1.33 -12.04
N LEU A 170 -2.44 2.40 -11.34
CA LEU A 170 -2.87 3.65 -11.94
C LEU A 170 -1.69 4.63 -11.94
N LEU A 171 -1.13 4.86 -13.13
CA LEU A 171 0.06 5.70 -13.29
C LEU A 171 -0.28 6.97 -14.06
N GLN A 172 0.33 8.09 -13.67
CA GLN A 172 0.24 9.36 -14.37
C GLN A 172 -1.20 9.83 -14.63
N ASP A 173 -1.63 9.85 -15.88
CA ASP A 173 -2.94 10.33 -16.31
C ASP A 173 -4.08 9.40 -15.87
N LYS A 174 -3.77 8.12 -15.60
CA LYS A 174 -4.72 7.16 -15.04
C LYS A 174 -5.05 7.41 -13.56
N VAL A 175 -4.27 8.24 -12.86
CA VAL A 175 -4.54 8.61 -11.46
C VAL A 175 -5.68 9.64 -11.44
N THR A 176 -6.89 9.19 -11.67
CA THR A 176 -8.12 9.99 -11.58
C THR A 176 -8.98 9.47 -10.43
N ALA A 177 -9.82 10.34 -9.87
CA ALA A 177 -10.76 9.94 -8.82
C ALA A 177 -11.69 8.81 -9.28
N GLY A 178 -12.18 8.87 -10.52
CA GLY A 178 -13.05 7.85 -11.12
C GLY A 178 -12.35 6.48 -11.21
N ASN A 179 -11.16 6.41 -11.81
CA ASN A 179 -10.44 5.14 -11.97
C ASN A 179 -10.07 4.52 -10.63
N ILE A 180 -9.64 5.34 -9.65
CA ILE A 180 -9.35 4.87 -8.29
C ILE A 180 -10.62 4.29 -7.65
N ALA A 181 -11.72 5.01 -7.72
CA ALA A 181 -12.98 4.58 -7.13
C ALA A 181 -13.51 3.31 -7.81
N GLU A 182 -13.43 3.18 -9.12
CA GLU A 182 -13.84 1.99 -9.89
C GLU A 182 -13.13 0.73 -9.40
N VAL A 183 -11.79 0.77 -9.31
CA VAL A 183 -11.00 -0.37 -8.83
C VAL A 183 -11.35 -0.73 -7.38
N VAL A 184 -11.42 0.26 -6.49
CA VAL A 184 -11.72 0.02 -5.08
C VAL A 184 -13.15 -0.49 -4.91
N LEU A 185 -14.12 0.08 -5.63
CA LEU A 185 -15.54 -0.30 -5.54
C LEU A 185 -15.75 -1.79 -5.86
N LEU A 186 -14.99 -2.34 -6.81
CA LEU A 186 -15.04 -3.77 -7.13
C LEU A 186 -14.83 -4.64 -5.88
N TRP A 187 -13.84 -4.29 -5.03
CA TRP A 187 -13.56 -5.05 -3.81
C TRP A 187 -14.54 -4.76 -2.65
N LEU A 188 -15.22 -3.61 -2.69
CA LEU A 188 -16.22 -3.26 -1.67
C LEU A 188 -17.57 -3.93 -1.92
N THR A 189 -17.92 -4.17 -3.19
CA THR A 189 -19.23 -4.67 -3.62
C THR A 189 -19.23 -6.13 -4.07
N ASP A 190 -18.10 -6.66 -4.52
CA ASP A 190 -17.95 -8.05 -4.97
C ASP A 190 -16.99 -8.81 -4.05
N GLU A 191 -17.55 -9.58 -3.14
CA GLU A 191 -16.79 -10.39 -2.18
C GLU A 191 -15.96 -11.46 -2.87
N VAL A 192 -16.44 -12.03 -4.00
CA VAL A 192 -15.72 -13.06 -4.75
C VAL A 192 -14.45 -12.47 -5.35
N LYS A 193 -14.54 -11.33 -6.01
CA LYS A 193 -13.39 -10.60 -6.57
C LYS A 193 -12.40 -10.18 -5.50
N ARG A 194 -12.88 -9.74 -4.36
CA ARG A 194 -12.03 -9.40 -3.23
C ARG A 194 -11.26 -10.61 -2.72
N GLN A 195 -11.91 -11.74 -2.55
CA GLN A 195 -11.25 -12.97 -2.07
C GLN A 195 -10.30 -13.56 -3.12
N GLU A 196 -10.59 -13.45 -4.40
CA GLU A 196 -9.67 -13.81 -5.48
C GLU A 196 -8.38 -13.00 -5.37
N ASN A 197 -8.48 -11.69 -5.24
CA ASN A 197 -7.31 -10.81 -5.10
C ASN A 197 -6.50 -11.12 -3.82
N ILE A 198 -7.17 -11.34 -2.68
CA ILE A 198 -6.50 -11.74 -1.44
C ILE A 198 -5.71 -13.05 -1.62
N ARG A 199 -6.25 -14.03 -2.35
CA ARG A 199 -5.53 -15.30 -2.64
C ARG A 199 -4.31 -15.08 -3.49
N GLU A 200 -4.40 -14.20 -4.50
CA GLU A 200 -3.26 -13.84 -5.35
C GLU A 200 -2.18 -13.11 -4.55
N LEU A 201 -2.54 -12.15 -3.71
CA LEU A 201 -1.60 -11.43 -2.85
C LEU A 201 -0.84 -12.37 -1.88
N LYS A 202 -1.48 -13.42 -1.39
CA LYS A 202 -0.80 -14.41 -0.52
C LYS A 202 0.38 -15.10 -1.21
N SER A 203 0.39 -15.23 -2.54
CA SER A 203 1.51 -15.83 -3.27
C SER A 203 2.78 -14.98 -3.26
N VAL A 204 2.67 -13.67 -3.00
CA VAL A 204 3.83 -12.77 -2.81
C VAL A 204 4.72 -13.26 -1.67
N ARG A 205 4.12 -13.74 -0.58
CA ARG A 205 4.88 -14.25 0.57
C ARG A 205 5.74 -15.45 0.21
N ALA A 206 5.24 -16.34 -0.65
CA ALA A 206 5.99 -17.53 -1.09
C ALA A 206 7.26 -17.15 -1.89
N VAL A 207 7.17 -16.10 -2.72
CA VAL A 207 8.33 -15.61 -3.50
C VAL A 207 9.37 -14.90 -2.64
N LEU A 208 8.95 -14.22 -1.57
CA LEU A 208 9.87 -13.54 -0.65
C LEU A 208 10.67 -14.49 0.25
N GLY A 209 10.30 -15.76 0.27
CA GLY A 209 10.93 -16.79 1.09
C GLY A 209 10.40 -16.80 2.53
N GLU A 210 10.86 -17.81 3.27
CA GLU A 210 10.55 -17.95 4.69
C GLU A 210 11.21 -16.84 5.51
N GLY A 211 10.65 -16.54 6.69
CA GLY A 211 11.23 -15.63 7.67
C GLY A 211 12.68 -15.96 8.04
N GLY A 212 13.35 -15.09 8.78
CA GLY A 212 14.74 -15.24 9.20
C GLY A 212 15.78 -14.65 8.24
N ALA A 213 15.36 -13.77 7.31
CA ALA A 213 16.26 -13.11 6.37
C ALA A 213 17.40 -12.36 7.07
N VAL A 214 17.11 -11.61 8.13
CA VAL A 214 18.10 -10.85 8.90
C VAL A 214 19.13 -11.78 9.53
N ARG A 215 18.69 -12.89 10.12
CA ARG A 215 19.58 -13.89 10.72
C ARG A 215 20.50 -14.54 9.68
N ARG A 216 19.95 -15.01 8.56
CA ARG A 216 20.76 -15.62 7.47
C ARG A 216 21.74 -14.61 6.88
N THR A 217 21.38 -13.34 6.78
CA THR A 217 22.32 -12.27 6.35
C THR A 217 23.47 -12.13 7.33
N ALA A 218 23.20 -12.07 8.64
CA ALA A 218 24.24 -11.98 9.66
C ALA A 218 25.18 -13.21 9.64
N GLU A 219 24.62 -14.42 9.54
CA GLU A 219 25.39 -15.66 9.43
C GLU A 219 26.29 -15.67 8.17
N LEU A 220 25.77 -15.19 7.03
CA LEU A 220 26.54 -15.10 5.78
C LEU A 220 27.70 -14.09 5.90
N ILE A 221 27.46 -12.93 6.51
CA ILE A 221 28.48 -11.93 6.77
C ILE A 221 29.59 -12.51 7.65
N LEU A 222 29.24 -13.18 8.75
CA LEU A 222 30.22 -13.81 9.65
C LEU A 222 31.06 -14.86 8.94
N ARG A 223 30.45 -15.79 8.19
CA ARG A 223 31.18 -16.79 7.40
C ARG A 223 32.12 -16.15 6.40
N THR A 224 31.69 -15.11 5.70
CA THR A 224 32.51 -14.41 4.72
C THR A 224 33.72 -13.71 5.40
N ALA A 225 33.53 -13.12 6.59
CA ALA A 225 34.57 -12.48 7.37
C ALA A 225 35.58 -13.48 7.91
N GLU A 226 35.16 -14.74 8.21
CA GLU A 226 36.00 -15.84 8.65
C GLU A 226 36.71 -16.56 7.50
N GLY A 227 36.50 -16.15 6.25
CA GLY A 227 37.14 -16.79 5.07
C GLY A 227 36.55 -18.15 4.70
N LYS A 228 35.30 -18.42 5.15
CA LYS A 228 34.60 -19.69 4.88
C LYS A 228 33.53 -19.53 3.81
#